data_d7a056de818930eb8efc7dc24392f858
#
_entry.id   d7a056de818930eb8efc7dc24392f858
#
_cell.length_a   1.000
_cell.length_b   1.000
_cell.length_c   1.000
_cell.angle_alpha   90.00
_cell.angle_beta   90.00
_cell.angle_gamma   90.00
#
_symmetry.space_group_name_H-M   'P 1'
#
loop_
_entity.id
_entity.type
_entity.pdbx_description
1 polymer ?
#
loop_
_entity_poly.entity_id
_entity_poly.type
_entity_poly.pdbx_seq_one_letter_code
_entity_poly.pdbx_strand_id
1 'polypeptide(L)'
;MIGVTKTTEPEENKVAAAPTTPEEWRIFLERYGELYVKVRADERELVDLLDEEQLDALDQDERVEAWLGEAPARDEALAAAEERLGVRFPAGLRGFFLASDGWTRLDGWVDGVHPCDRVVWMRDSEGGARVTEIYASISGNEEDVELFRRSIEIARGEDYWLLDPTDVGPDGEWAAYEFTPKYGDTTKYPSFSALFRSGFESMEEDED
;
A
#
# COMPACT_ATOMS: atom_id res chain seq x y z
N MET A 1 19.25 9.71 -54.10
CA MET A 1 19.11 8.76 -52.99
C MET A 1 19.10 9.58 -51.70
N ILE A 2 17.93 9.82 -51.13
CA ILE A 2 17.76 10.60 -49.92
C ILE A 2 17.55 9.60 -48.81
N GLY A 3 18.51 9.55 -47.87
CA GLY A 3 18.43 8.70 -46.70
C GLY A 3 17.42 9.26 -45.67
N VAL A 4 16.37 8.51 -45.39
CA VAL A 4 15.43 8.79 -44.33
C VAL A 4 16.07 8.35 -43.02
N THR A 5 16.50 9.31 -42.21
CA THR A 5 16.87 9.09 -40.81
C THR A 5 15.60 8.87 -40.01
N LYS A 6 15.40 7.64 -39.55
CA LYS A 6 14.33 7.27 -38.63
C LYS A 6 14.72 7.81 -37.27
N THR A 7 14.13 8.92 -36.87
CA THR A 7 14.19 9.46 -35.51
C THR A 7 13.39 8.49 -34.64
N THR A 8 14.08 7.74 -33.81
CA THR A 8 13.47 6.99 -32.71
C THR A 8 13.09 8.04 -31.66
N GLU A 9 11.80 8.28 -31.50
CA GLU A 9 11.29 9.03 -30.36
C GLU A 9 11.65 8.24 -29.09
N PRO A 10 12.09 8.91 -28.00
CA PRO A 10 12.28 8.25 -26.73
C PRO A 10 10.92 7.69 -26.29
N GLU A 11 10.89 6.41 -25.89
CA GLU A 11 9.71 5.84 -25.24
C GLU A 11 9.36 6.75 -24.06
N GLU A 12 8.29 7.52 -24.19
CA GLU A 12 7.67 8.23 -23.09
C GLU A 12 7.44 7.19 -21.97
N ASN A 13 8.00 7.47 -20.81
CA ASN A 13 7.83 6.72 -19.57
C ASN A 13 6.32 6.66 -19.29
N LYS A 14 5.67 5.62 -19.81
CA LYS A 14 4.26 5.36 -19.61
C LYS A 14 4.12 5.05 -18.14
N VAL A 15 3.68 6.02 -17.35
CA VAL A 15 3.31 5.85 -15.95
C VAL A 15 2.48 4.57 -15.87
N ALA A 16 3.08 3.50 -15.40
CA ALA A 16 2.43 2.19 -15.37
C ALA A 16 1.15 2.33 -14.56
N ALA A 17 0.03 1.83 -15.10
CA ALA A 17 -1.24 1.87 -14.41
C ALA A 17 -1.10 1.23 -13.01
N ALA A 18 -1.87 1.71 -12.04
CA ALA A 18 -1.87 1.13 -10.70
C ALA A 18 -2.19 -0.38 -10.77
N PRO A 19 -1.45 -1.26 -10.06
CA PRO A 19 -1.62 -2.70 -10.17
C PRO A 19 -3.00 -3.15 -9.70
N THR A 20 -3.60 -4.09 -10.42
CA THR A 20 -4.92 -4.67 -10.10
C THR A 20 -4.91 -6.19 -10.09
N THR A 21 -4.01 -6.82 -10.85
CA THR A 21 -3.86 -8.28 -10.88
C THR A 21 -2.74 -8.75 -9.94
N PRO A 22 -2.76 -10.01 -9.49
CA PRO A 22 -1.69 -10.57 -8.65
C PRO A 22 -0.31 -10.46 -9.29
N GLU A 23 -0.23 -10.62 -10.61
CA GLU A 23 1.03 -10.56 -11.35
C GLU A 23 1.59 -9.13 -11.42
N GLU A 24 0.74 -8.14 -11.69
CA GLU A 24 1.10 -6.72 -11.66
C GLU A 24 1.55 -6.30 -10.26
N TRP A 25 0.84 -6.75 -9.22
CA TRP A 25 1.20 -6.51 -7.84
C TRP A 25 2.56 -7.11 -7.50
N ARG A 26 2.82 -8.36 -7.92
CA ARG A 26 4.10 -8.99 -7.64
C ARG A 26 5.27 -8.21 -8.23
N ILE A 27 5.17 -7.81 -9.50
CA ILE A 27 6.18 -6.99 -10.17
C ILE A 27 6.37 -5.65 -9.45
N PHE A 28 5.27 -5.02 -9.04
CA PHE A 28 5.32 -3.75 -8.31
C PHE A 28 5.98 -3.90 -6.94
N LEU A 29 5.62 -4.94 -6.18
CA LEU A 29 6.14 -5.19 -4.83
C LEU A 29 7.63 -5.60 -4.84
N GLU A 30 8.09 -6.33 -5.88
CA GLU A 30 9.50 -6.61 -6.10
C GLU A 30 10.30 -5.30 -6.25
N ARG A 31 9.81 -4.38 -7.09
CA ARG A 31 10.44 -3.06 -7.27
C ARG A 31 10.36 -2.20 -6.01
N TYR A 32 9.25 -2.28 -5.28
CA TYR A 32 9.10 -1.58 -4.00
C TYR A 32 10.15 -2.04 -2.99
N GLY A 33 10.33 -3.34 -2.83
CA GLY A 33 11.34 -3.90 -1.92
C GLY A 33 12.77 -3.50 -2.29
N GLU A 34 13.11 -3.52 -3.57
CA GLU A 34 14.40 -3.05 -4.08
C GLU A 34 14.66 -1.58 -3.73
N LEU A 35 13.67 -0.73 -3.98
CA LEU A 35 13.79 0.70 -3.70
C LEU A 35 13.85 0.97 -2.19
N TYR A 36 13.04 0.26 -1.39
CA TYR A 36 13.02 0.40 0.07
C TYR A 36 14.39 0.14 0.69
N VAL A 37 15.04 -0.96 0.34
CA VAL A 37 16.37 -1.29 0.90
C VAL A 37 17.45 -0.30 0.45
N LYS A 38 17.28 0.32 -0.70
CA LYS A 38 18.21 1.34 -1.22
C LYS A 38 18.03 2.71 -0.54
N VAL A 39 16.80 3.12 -0.27
CA VAL A 39 16.47 4.52 0.08
C VAL A 39 16.03 4.69 1.53
N ARG A 40 15.37 3.69 2.11
CA ARG A 40 14.70 3.82 3.41
C ARG A 40 15.29 2.98 4.53
N ALA A 41 15.77 1.77 4.23
CA ALA A 41 16.23 0.85 5.26
C ALA A 41 17.46 1.40 5.99
N ASP A 42 17.42 1.39 7.31
CA ASP A 42 18.60 1.69 8.12
C ASP A 42 19.57 0.49 8.20
N GLU A 43 20.79 0.69 8.72
CA GLU A 43 21.80 -0.36 8.81
C GLU A 43 21.30 -1.62 9.55
N ARG A 44 20.44 -1.46 10.54
CA ARG A 44 19.89 -2.57 11.32
C ARG A 44 18.85 -3.35 10.52
N GLU A 45 17.99 -2.64 9.82
CA GLU A 45 16.99 -3.24 8.94
C GLU A 45 17.66 -3.97 7.78
N LEU A 46 18.70 -3.41 7.19
CA LEU A 46 19.47 -4.07 6.13
C LEU A 46 20.04 -5.41 6.58
N VAL A 47 20.63 -5.47 7.77
CA VAL A 47 21.17 -6.73 8.34
C VAL A 47 20.06 -7.76 8.62
N ASP A 48 18.85 -7.30 8.97
CA ASP A 48 17.70 -8.19 9.19
C ASP A 48 17.07 -8.69 7.88
N LEU A 49 17.18 -7.92 6.80
CA LEU A 49 16.51 -8.18 5.52
C LEU A 49 17.39 -8.87 4.47
N LEU A 50 18.70 -8.63 4.51
CA LEU A 50 19.65 -9.00 3.47
C LEU A 50 20.74 -9.94 4.00
N ASP A 51 21.21 -10.84 3.16
CA ASP A 51 22.41 -11.64 3.45
C ASP A 51 23.71 -10.87 3.13
N GLU A 52 24.87 -11.47 3.43
CA GLU A 52 26.19 -10.82 3.23
C GLU A 52 26.45 -10.49 1.73
N GLU A 53 26.02 -11.34 0.82
CA GLU A 53 26.23 -11.13 -0.63
C GLU A 53 25.36 -9.98 -1.13
N GLN A 54 24.11 -9.89 -0.65
CA GLN A 54 23.19 -8.81 -0.95
C GLN A 54 23.64 -7.46 -0.36
N LEU A 55 24.20 -7.46 0.87
CA LEU A 55 24.77 -6.27 1.48
C LEU A 55 25.97 -5.77 0.68
N ASP A 56 26.87 -6.67 0.27
CA ASP A 56 28.04 -6.32 -0.56
C ASP A 56 27.59 -5.77 -1.94
N ALA A 57 26.53 -6.32 -2.53
CA ALA A 57 25.97 -5.84 -3.79
C ALA A 57 25.37 -4.43 -3.64
N LEU A 58 24.62 -4.20 -2.55
CA LEU A 58 24.04 -2.89 -2.24
C LEU A 58 25.11 -1.82 -2.05
N ASP A 59 26.20 -2.13 -1.34
CA ASP A 59 27.35 -1.23 -1.17
C ASP A 59 28.07 -0.88 -2.49
N GLN A 60 27.92 -1.73 -3.52
CA GLN A 60 28.44 -1.50 -4.87
C GLN A 60 27.43 -0.83 -5.80
N ASP A 61 26.30 -0.35 -5.26
CA ASP A 61 25.17 0.23 -6.01
C ASP A 61 24.59 -0.74 -7.04
N GLU A 62 24.66 -2.05 -6.76
CA GLU A 62 24.04 -3.09 -7.57
C GLU A 62 22.58 -3.31 -7.12
N ARG A 63 21.77 -3.84 -8.04
CA ARG A 63 20.37 -4.16 -7.77
C ARG A 63 20.27 -5.32 -6.77
N VAL A 64 19.52 -5.13 -5.68
CA VAL A 64 19.28 -6.13 -4.67
C VAL A 64 17.79 -6.44 -4.58
N GLU A 65 17.43 -7.71 -4.75
CA GLU A 65 16.05 -8.17 -4.57
C GLU A 65 15.73 -8.29 -3.07
N ALA A 66 14.68 -7.61 -2.62
CA ALA A 66 14.17 -7.70 -1.26
C ALA A 66 12.64 -7.89 -1.29
N TRP A 67 12.17 -9.00 -0.71
CA TRP A 67 10.75 -9.24 -0.56
C TRP A 67 10.32 -8.94 0.87
N LEU A 68 9.46 -7.92 1.05
CA LEU A 68 9.02 -7.43 2.37
C LEU A 68 7.63 -7.93 2.74
N GLY A 69 7.06 -8.81 1.94
CA GLY A 69 5.70 -9.33 2.12
C GLY A 69 5.65 -10.75 2.65
N GLU A 70 4.43 -11.17 2.94
CA GLU A 70 4.11 -12.53 3.36
C GLU A 70 3.84 -13.46 2.16
N ALA A 71 3.67 -14.75 2.42
CA ALA A 71 3.23 -15.68 1.39
C ALA A 71 1.83 -15.28 0.86
N PRO A 72 1.53 -15.51 -0.44
CA PRO A 72 0.23 -15.18 -1.01
C PRO A 72 -0.95 -15.79 -0.24
N ALA A 73 -2.03 -15.03 -0.08
CA ALA A 73 -3.27 -15.55 0.48
C ALA A 73 -3.86 -16.65 -0.43
N ARG A 74 -4.52 -17.62 0.19
CA ARG A 74 -5.32 -18.59 -0.54
C ARG A 74 -6.72 -18.05 -0.78
N ASP A 75 -7.37 -18.47 -1.86
CA ASP A 75 -8.73 -18.06 -2.19
C ASP A 75 -9.74 -18.30 -1.06
N GLU A 76 -9.57 -19.39 -0.28
CA GLU A 76 -10.43 -19.68 0.86
C GLU A 76 -10.23 -18.67 2.00
N ALA A 77 -9.01 -18.18 2.22
CA ALA A 77 -8.72 -17.16 3.23
C ALA A 77 -9.34 -15.82 2.85
N LEU A 78 -9.24 -15.44 1.58
CA LEU A 78 -9.91 -14.23 1.06
C LEU A 78 -11.42 -14.33 1.17
N ALA A 79 -12.01 -15.46 0.77
CA ALA A 79 -13.45 -15.66 0.88
C ALA A 79 -13.93 -15.58 2.33
N ALA A 80 -13.18 -16.14 3.28
CA ALA A 80 -13.48 -16.05 4.71
C ALA A 80 -13.39 -14.60 5.24
N ALA A 81 -12.40 -13.83 4.78
CA ALA A 81 -12.26 -12.41 5.13
C ALA A 81 -13.44 -11.57 4.58
N GLU A 82 -13.81 -11.77 3.33
CA GLU A 82 -14.97 -11.12 2.69
C GLU A 82 -16.29 -11.48 3.40
N GLU A 83 -16.48 -12.76 3.76
CA GLU A 83 -17.66 -13.21 4.51
C GLU A 83 -17.72 -12.56 5.91
N ARG A 84 -16.60 -12.53 6.63
CA ARG A 84 -16.49 -11.90 7.96
C ARG A 84 -16.80 -10.42 7.93
N LEU A 85 -16.34 -9.71 6.91
CA LEU A 85 -16.56 -8.27 6.74
C LEU A 85 -17.91 -7.96 6.09
N GLY A 86 -18.55 -8.93 5.45
CA GLY A 86 -19.81 -8.74 4.73
C GLY A 86 -19.68 -7.94 3.44
N VAL A 87 -18.48 -7.91 2.83
CA VAL A 87 -18.17 -7.18 1.60
C VAL A 87 -17.37 -8.05 0.62
N ARG A 88 -17.33 -7.63 -0.64
CA ARG A 88 -16.44 -8.22 -1.66
C ARG A 88 -15.32 -7.24 -1.93
N PHE A 89 -14.08 -7.65 -1.73
CA PHE A 89 -12.92 -6.80 -2.01
C PHE A 89 -12.85 -6.41 -3.48
N PRO A 90 -12.44 -5.17 -3.79
CA PRO A 90 -12.19 -4.74 -5.16
C PRO A 90 -10.99 -5.49 -5.77
N ALA A 91 -10.87 -5.40 -7.10
CA ALA A 91 -9.87 -6.17 -7.84
C ALA A 91 -8.44 -5.87 -7.39
N GLY A 92 -8.12 -4.59 -7.17
CA GLY A 92 -6.80 -4.16 -6.72
C GLY A 92 -6.41 -4.76 -5.36
N LEU A 93 -7.30 -4.72 -4.38
CA LEU A 93 -7.04 -5.29 -3.06
C LEU A 93 -6.96 -6.83 -3.10
N ARG A 94 -7.83 -7.49 -3.87
CA ARG A 94 -7.75 -8.94 -4.05
C ARG A 94 -6.46 -9.36 -4.74
N GLY A 95 -6.05 -8.62 -5.77
CA GLY A 95 -4.80 -8.83 -6.49
C GLY A 95 -3.59 -8.73 -5.56
N PHE A 96 -3.59 -7.73 -4.67
CA PHE A 96 -2.56 -7.57 -3.66
C PHE A 96 -2.46 -8.80 -2.74
N PHE A 97 -3.56 -9.22 -2.11
CA PHE A 97 -3.54 -10.37 -1.20
C PHE A 97 -3.14 -11.67 -1.89
N LEU A 98 -3.51 -11.85 -3.16
CA LEU A 98 -3.09 -13.00 -3.96
C LEU A 98 -1.62 -12.93 -4.40
N ALA A 99 -0.98 -11.76 -4.35
CA ALA A 99 0.45 -11.59 -4.55
C ALA A 99 1.23 -11.70 -3.23
N SER A 100 0.70 -11.10 -2.15
CA SER A 100 1.27 -11.08 -0.80
C SER A 100 0.17 -10.90 0.24
N ASP A 101 0.04 -11.81 1.20
CA ASP A 101 -0.95 -11.71 2.28
C ASP A 101 -0.44 -10.83 3.43
N GLY A 102 -0.22 -9.57 3.13
CA GLY A 102 0.35 -8.58 4.01
C GLY A 102 1.69 -8.06 3.49
N TRP A 103 2.08 -6.90 3.97
CA TRP A 103 3.33 -6.22 3.57
C TRP A 103 3.87 -5.43 4.75
N THR A 104 5.14 -5.56 5.02
CA THR A 104 5.84 -4.80 6.07
C THR A 104 6.68 -3.68 5.45
N ARG A 105 7.16 -2.76 6.27
CA ARG A 105 8.07 -1.71 5.81
C ARG A 105 7.48 -0.86 4.69
N LEU A 106 6.41 -0.16 5.01
CA LEU A 106 5.88 0.88 4.13
C LEU A 106 6.68 2.17 4.31
N ASP A 107 6.63 3.05 3.30
CA ASP A 107 7.09 4.41 3.48
C ASP A 107 6.11 5.18 4.39
N GLY A 108 6.64 6.18 5.16
CA GLY A 108 5.84 7.01 6.05
C GLY A 108 5.66 6.42 7.45
N TRP A 109 4.48 6.63 8.04
CA TRP A 109 4.18 6.32 9.44
C TRP A 109 3.24 5.11 9.61
N VAL A 110 3.27 4.20 8.66
CA VAL A 110 2.48 2.97 8.64
C VAL A 110 3.42 1.76 8.72
N ASP A 111 3.22 0.90 9.71
CA ASP A 111 4.09 -0.27 9.93
C ASP A 111 3.97 -1.30 8.80
N GLY A 112 2.78 -1.45 8.23
CA GLY A 112 2.53 -2.40 7.14
C GLY A 112 1.05 -2.66 6.88
N VAL A 113 0.78 -3.28 5.74
CA VAL A 113 -0.53 -3.79 5.37
C VAL A 113 -0.81 -5.09 6.09
N HIS A 114 -1.94 -5.17 6.75
CA HIS A 114 -2.39 -6.37 7.46
C HIS A 114 -2.66 -7.54 6.50
N PRO A 115 -2.40 -8.79 6.91
CA PRO A 115 -2.90 -9.95 6.19
C PRO A 115 -4.44 -9.96 6.17
N CYS A 116 -5.04 -10.62 5.19
CA CYS A 116 -6.48 -10.60 4.94
C CYS A 116 -7.32 -11.06 6.14
N ASP A 117 -6.79 -11.95 6.97
CA ASP A 117 -7.46 -12.41 8.19
C ASP A 117 -7.48 -11.37 9.32
N ARG A 118 -6.62 -10.35 9.28
CA ARG A 118 -6.56 -9.25 10.26
C ARG A 118 -7.21 -7.96 9.80
N VAL A 119 -7.54 -7.84 8.52
CA VAL A 119 -8.31 -6.70 8.02
C VAL A 119 -9.65 -6.61 8.75
N VAL A 120 -10.02 -5.43 9.24
CA VAL A 120 -11.16 -5.24 10.15
C VAL A 120 -11.85 -3.91 9.88
N TRP A 121 -13.14 -3.80 10.21
CA TRP A 121 -13.75 -2.48 10.24
C TRP A 121 -13.03 -1.59 11.26
N MET A 122 -12.69 -0.35 10.91
CA MET A 122 -11.99 0.56 11.81
C MET A 122 -12.71 0.73 13.15
N ARG A 123 -14.03 0.78 13.14
CA ARG A 123 -14.87 0.85 14.35
C ARG A 123 -14.75 -0.36 15.28
N ASP A 124 -14.30 -1.51 14.75
CA ASP A 124 -14.21 -2.78 15.49
C ASP A 124 -12.76 -3.09 15.90
N SER A 125 -11.76 -2.34 15.41
CA SER A 125 -10.37 -2.41 15.89
C SER A 125 -10.22 -1.62 17.18
N GLU A 126 -9.36 -2.06 18.10
CA GLU A 126 -9.13 -1.37 19.39
C GLU A 126 -8.64 0.07 19.17
N GLY A 127 -7.68 0.28 18.26
CA GLY A 127 -7.13 1.58 17.93
C GLY A 127 -8.14 2.47 17.24
N GLY A 128 -8.80 1.96 16.21
CA GLY A 128 -9.78 2.68 15.42
C GLY A 128 -11.04 3.07 16.21
N ALA A 129 -11.55 2.16 17.05
CA ALA A 129 -12.67 2.47 17.96
C ALA A 129 -12.34 3.65 18.89
N ARG A 130 -11.12 3.63 19.48
CA ARG A 130 -10.68 4.71 20.37
C ARG A 130 -10.52 6.04 19.63
N VAL A 131 -9.92 6.04 18.44
CA VAL A 131 -9.80 7.23 17.60
C VAL A 131 -11.18 7.77 17.25
N THR A 132 -12.10 6.91 16.83
CA THR A 132 -13.48 7.28 16.50
C THR A 132 -14.18 7.94 17.69
N GLU A 133 -14.02 7.43 18.90
CA GLU A 133 -14.60 8.02 20.13
C GLU A 133 -14.00 9.41 20.43
N ILE A 134 -12.69 9.57 20.30
CA ILE A 134 -12.00 10.85 20.51
C ILE A 134 -12.53 11.89 19.52
N TYR A 135 -12.56 11.56 18.24
CA TYR A 135 -13.01 12.47 17.18
C TYR A 135 -14.50 12.82 17.32
N ALA A 136 -15.33 11.86 17.71
CA ALA A 136 -16.74 12.10 17.97
C ALA A 136 -17.01 13.05 19.17
N SER A 137 -16.03 13.24 20.06
CA SER A 137 -16.12 14.18 21.18
C SER A 137 -15.76 15.63 20.80
N ILE A 138 -15.22 15.84 19.59
CA ILE A 138 -14.73 17.13 19.10
C ILE A 138 -15.66 17.61 17.99
N SER A 139 -16.23 18.80 18.14
CA SER A 139 -17.10 19.40 17.13
C SER A 139 -16.31 19.74 15.85
N GLY A 140 -16.89 19.46 14.71
CA GLY A 140 -16.30 19.74 13.39
C GLY A 140 -15.64 18.52 12.72
N ASN A 141 -15.62 17.36 13.40
CA ASN A 141 -15.03 16.12 12.87
C ASN A 141 -16.11 15.11 12.42
N GLU A 142 -17.33 15.56 12.17
CA GLU A 142 -18.46 14.68 11.83
C GLU A 142 -18.19 13.84 10.57
N GLU A 143 -17.51 14.44 9.58
CA GLU A 143 -17.15 13.74 8.31
C GLU A 143 -16.12 12.64 8.55
N ASP A 144 -15.09 12.92 9.34
CA ASP A 144 -14.08 11.91 9.70
C ASP A 144 -14.68 10.77 10.50
N VAL A 145 -15.53 11.08 11.48
CA VAL A 145 -16.24 10.08 12.30
C VAL A 145 -17.10 9.16 11.43
N GLU A 146 -17.81 9.70 10.46
CA GLU A 146 -18.59 8.90 9.51
C GLU A 146 -17.70 8.06 8.60
N LEU A 147 -16.56 8.59 8.16
CA LEU A 147 -15.55 7.83 7.41
C LEU A 147 -15.04 6.65 8.25
N PHE A 148 -14.60 6.88 9.50
CA PHE A 148 -14.07 5.84 10.38
C PHE A 148 -15.08 4.71 10.64
N ARG A 149 -16.37 5.06 10.76
CA ARG A 149 -17.44 4.08 11.01
C ARG A 149 -17.71 3.15 9.83
N ARG A 150 -17.52 3.63 8.60
CA ARG A 150 -17.84 2.89 7.38
C ARG A 150 -16.61 2.32 6.66
N SER A 151 -15.40 2.63 7.15
CA SER A 151 -14.16 2.19 6.52
C SER A 151 -13.59 0.93 7.15
N ILE A 152 -12.84 0.21 6.34
CA ILE A 152 -12.05 -0.96 6.71
C ILE A 152 -10.61 -0.48 6.94
N GLU A 153 -10.04 -0.81 8.11
CA GLU A 153 -8.64 -0.64 8.43
C GLU A 153 -7.84 -1.76 7.77
N ILE A 154 -6.95 -1.41 6.85
CA ILE A 154 -6.11 -2.36 6.13
C ILE A 154 -4.64 -2.27 6.52
N ALA A 155 -4.22 -1.16 7.09
CA ALA A 155 -2.87 -0.94 7.56
C ALA A 155 -2.86 0.06 8.71
N ARG A 156 -1.89 -0.05 9.60
CA ARG A 156 -1.72 0.83 10.75
C ARG A 156 -0.27 0.91 11.20
N GLY A 157 0.09 2.07 11.71
CA GLY A 157 1.26 2.42 12.49
C GLY A 157 0.91 3.60 13.39
N GLU A 158 1.60 4.72 13.28
CA GLU A 158 1.14 6.01 13.79
C GLU A 158 -0.05 6.53 12.97
N ASP A 159 -0.04 6.25 11.66
CA ASP A 159 -1.10 6.57 10.71
C ASP A 159 -1.94 5.33 10.36
N TYR A 160 -3.09 5.56 9.72
CA TYR A 160 -4.04 4.53 9.33
C TYR A 160 -4.28 4.56 7.82
N TRP A 161 -4.27 3.41 7.19
CA TRP A 161 -4.81 3.25 5.84
C TRP A 161 -6.19 2.61 5.88
N LEU A 162 -7.15 3.32 5.32
CA LEU A 162 -8.56 2.98 5.36
C LEU A 162 -9.12 2.78 3.96
N LEU A 163 -10.04 1.85 3.79
CA LEU A 163 -10.82 1.69 2.56
C LEU A 163 -12.30 1.88 2.82
N ASP A 164 -12.96 2.68 1.99
CA ASP A 164 -14.39 2.94 2.09
C ASP A 164 -15.19 2.13 1.05
N PRO A 165 -15.84 1.02 1.43
CA PRO A 165 -16.64 0.21 0.50
C PRO A 165 -17.87 0.93 -0.06
N THR A 166 -18.22 2.11 0.49
CA THR A 166 -19.36 2.91 0.03
C THR A 166 -18.98 3.99 -0.99
N ASP A 167 -17.68 4.28 -1.11
CA ASP A 167 -17.12 5.25 -2.05
C ASP A 167 -16.40 4.48 -3.18
N VAL A 168 -17.16 4.12 -4.20
CA VAL A 168 -16.73 3.22 -5.28
C VAL A 168 -16.49 4.02 -6.56
N GLY A 169 -15.30 3.91 -7.11
CA GLY A 169 -14.92 4.51 -8.38
C GLY A 169 -15.60 3.84 -9.59
N PRO A 170 -15.50 4.47 -10.77
CA PRO A 170 -16.11 3.93 -11.99
C PRO A 170 -15.50 2.60 -12.46
N ASP A 171 -14.32 2.27 -12.00
CA ASP A 171 -13.57 1.03 -12.21
C ASP A 171 -13.93 -0.09 -11.22
N GLY A 172 -14.76 0.22 -10.23
CA GLY A 172 -15.15 -0.70 -9.16
C GLY A 172 -14.18 -0.74 -7.99
N GLU A 173 -13.12 0.06 -8.02
CA GLU A 173 -12.21 0.21 -6.88
C GLU A 173 -12.83 1.08 -5.78
N TRP A 174 -12.45 0.80 -4.54
CA TRP A 174 -12.87 1.59 -3.38
C TRP A 174 -11.91 2.74 -3.14
N ALA A 175 -12.44 3.90 -2.76
CA ALA A 175 -11.61 4.99 -2.31
C ALA A 175 -10.78 4.56 -1.09
N ALA A 176 -9.51 4.94 -1.12
CA ALA A 176 -8.57 4.73 -0.04
C ALA A 176 -8.27 6.05 0.67
N TYR A 177 -7.97 5.97 1.94
CA TYR A 177 -7.65 7.13 2.75
C TYR A 177 -6.44 6.84 3.63
N GLU A 178 -5.53 7.80 3.68
CA GLU A 178 -4.50 7.87 4.70
C GLU A 178 -4.96 8.88 5.75
N PHE A 179 -5.07 8.43 6.99
CA PHE A 179 -5.48 9.25 8.11
C PHE A 179 -4.32 9.40 9.10
N THR A 180 -3.91 10.64 9.34
CA THR A 180 -2.82 11.02 10.24
C THR A 180 -3.36 11.61 11.54
N PRO A 181 -3.52 10.80 12.61
CA PRO A 181 -4.13 11.26 13.87
C PRO A 181 -3.41 12.44 14.51
N LYS A 182 -2.10 12.52 14.34
CA LYS A 182 -1.25 13.55 14.91
C LYS A 182 -1.61 14.96 14.45
N TYR A 183 -2.03 15.09 13.21
CA TYR A 183 -2.39 16.37 12.59
C TYR A 183 -3.88 16.52 12.35
N GLY A 184 -4.63 15.42 12.41
CA GLY A 184 -6.05 15.37 12.10
C GLY A 184 -6.32 15.47 10.61
N ASP A 185 -5.34 15.11 9.77
CA ASP A 185 -5.44 15.20 8.33
C ASP A 185 -5.88 13.85 7.75
N THR A 186 -6.74 13.94 6.72
CA THR A 186 -7.21 12.78 5.96
C THR A 186 -6.98 13.03 4.48
N THR A 187 -6.11 12.23 3.86
CA THR A 187 -5.80 12.32 2.42
C THR A 187 -6.54 11.21 1.68
N LYS A 188 -7.30 11.58 0.64
CA LYS A 188 -8.07 10.65 -0.19
C LYS A 188 -7.30 10.25 -1.45
N TYR A 189 -7.33 8.96 -1.77
CA TYR A 189 -6.81 8.34 -2.99
C TYR A 189 -7.94 7.60 -3.73
N PRO A 190 -7.86 7.48 -5.06
CA PRO A 190 -8.92 6.82 -5.84
C PRO A 190 -9.02 5.31 -5.59
N SER A 191 -7.95 4.67 -5.09
CA SER A 191 -7.93 3.23 -4.81
C SER A 191 -6.81 2.87 -3.84
N PHE A 192 -6.84 1.63 -3.32
CA PHE A 192 -5.75 1.04 -2.56
C PHE A 192 -4.42 1.05 -3.33
N SER A 193 -4.47 0.68 -4.59
CA SER A 193 -3.28 0.66 -5.45
C SER A 193 -2.67 2.05 -5.62
N ALA A 194 -3.51 3.09 -5.71
CA ALA A 194 -3.04 4.47 -5.81
C ALA A 194 -2.42 4.96 -4.49
N LEU A 195 -3.00 4.60 -3.35
CA LEU A 195 -2.44 4.90 -2.02
C LEU A 195 -1.08 4.20 -1.84
N PHE A 196 -0.98 2.90 -2.16
CA PHE A 196 0.27 2.17 -2.04
C PHE A 196 1.37 2.76 -2.94
N ARG A 197 0.97 3.17 -4.14
CA ARG A 197 1.86 3.79 -5.11
C ARG A 197 2.41 5.14 -4.66
N SER A 198 1.66 5.94 -3.91
CA SER A 198 2.13 7.24 -3.44
C SER A 198 3.37 7.11 -2.53
N GLY A 199 3.44 6.07 -1.70
CA GLY A 199 4.65 5.77 -0.93
C GLY A 199 5.84 5.36 -1.81
N PHE A 200 5.59 4.60 -2.88
CA PHE A 200 6.63 4.26 -3.85
C PHE A 200 7.18 5.49 -4.58
N GLU A 201 6.30 6.38 -5.03
CA GLU A 201 6.66 7.63 -5.71
C GLU A 201 7.46 8.57 -4.79
N SER A 202 7.12 8.62 -3.49
CA SER A 202 7.91 9.35 -2.49
C SER A 202 9.35 8.82 -2.37
N MET A 203 9.53 7.51 -2.42
CA MET A 203 10.87 6.91 -2.39
C MET A 203 11.65 7.16 -3.69
N GLU A 204 10.98 7.16 -4.86
CA GLU A 204 11.64 7.49 -6.14
C GLU A 204 12.16 8.93 -6.14
N GLU A 205 11.43 9.88 -5.53
CA GLU A 205 11.86 11.29 -5.42
C GLU A 205 13.11 11.47 -4.52
N ASP A 206 13.28 10.59 -3.53
CA ASP A 206 14.43 10.66 -2.62
C ASP A 206 15.66 9.87 -3.14
N GLU A 207 15.49 9.03 -4.17
CA GLU A 207 16.58 8.35 -4.86
C GLU A 207 17.37 9.30 -5.79
N ASP A 208 16.72 10.34 -6.34
CA ASP A 208 17.30 11.34 -7.28
C ASP A 208 18.14 12.41 -6.54
#